data_534d1c9cdf904163dea95a67902e0e7d
#
_entry.id   534d1c9cdf904163dea95a67902e0e7d
#
_cell.length_a   1.000
_cell.length_b   1.000
_cell.length_c   1.000
_cell.angle_alpha   90.00
_cell.angle_beta   90.00
_cell.angle_gamma   90.00
#
_symmetry.space_group_name_H-M   'P 1'
#
loop_
_entity.id
_entity.type
_entity.pdbx_description
1 polymer ?
#
loop_
_entity_poly.entity_id
_entity_poly.type
_entity_poly.pdbx_seq_one_letter_code
_entity_poly.pdbx_strand_id
1 'polypeptide(L)'
;GMRTRIILLFLVVSIGGLVALNMVFQKNNENSQKILDTMELSAQMRELDFKSEKDLRAAENIMKNHDAAKARLSMALSSSRIVSSVVLLLIILLSTGIFIVVILRISKPLTELKNATEQIRKGNFSVHLPENGISDMKELKASFNLMSRELETIQTRLLLAEKEMIWKDLSRILAHEIKNPLTPIQLVAQRLEERMESDPKKVCDILPESISIISQEIENLRLLAQDFSNYAKVSQPAKEELLPATLIQEIVKSYSQNYHINLDLADDMNILFDKTHFYQIITNILQNAIDASGEEGQIKIRLYGERSYVVISIEDEGMGIHNKDLARIFEPYFSRKSKGTGLGLALVKKLCDANGAVIRVKSKPNEGSTFTLIIEGNNQ
;
A
#
# COMPACT_ATOMS: atom_id res chain seq x y z
N GLY A 1 -15.73 -7.19 -19.59
CA GLY A 1 -15.19 -5.88 -19.31
C GLY A 1 -15.48 -4.87 -20.42
N MET A 2 -15.02 -3.64 -20.30
CA MET A 2 -15.25 -2.56 -21.28
C MET A 2 -14.74 -2.91 -22.70
N ARG A 3 -13.62 -3.60 -22.82
CA ARG A 3 -13.09 -4.13 -24.11
C ARG A 3 -14.10 -5.01 -24.83
N THR A 4 -14.65 -5.97 -24.14
CA THR A 4 -15.63 -6.93 -24.68
C THR A 4 -16.89 -6.22 -25.17
N ARG A 5 -17.36 -5.20 -24.42
CA ARG A 5 -18.54 -4.40 -24.81
C ARG A 5 -18.30 -3.57 -26.07
N ILE A 6 -17.11 -2.94 -26.20
CA ILE A 6 -16.75 -2.14 -27.38
C ILE A 6 -16.59 -3.02 -28.61
N ILE A 7 -15.93 -4.19 -28.49
CA ILE A 7 -15.80 -5.16 -29.58
C ILE A 7 -17.16 -5.68 -30.01
N LEU A 8 -18.03 -5.99 -29.06
CA LEU A 8 -19.39 -6.49 -29.33
C LEU A 8 -20.25 -5.43 -30.00
N LEU A 9 -20.16 -4.17 -29.57
CA LEU A 9 -20.86 -3.04 -30.20
C LEU A 9 -20.40 -2.85 -31.64
N PHE A 10 -19.09 -2.86 -31.89
CA PHE A 10 -18.54 -2.75 -33.24
C PHE A 10 -18.97 -3.90 -34.14
N LEU A 11 -18.98 -5.15 -33.64
CA LEU A 11 -19.46 -6.32 -34.35
C LEU A 11 -20.96 -6.18 -34.73
N VAL A 12 -21.78 -5.74 -33.78
CA VAL A 12 -23.22 -5.51 -34.00
C VAL A 12 -23.44 -4.44 -35.08
N VAL A 13 -22.74 -3.32 -35.00
CA VAL A 13 -22.84 -2.22 -35.98
C VAL A 13 -22.34 -2.68 -37.37
N SER A 14 -21.23 -3.42 -37.41
CA SER A 14 -20.66 -3.93 -38.66
C SER A 14 -21.56 -4.98 -39.32
N ILE A 15 -22.10 -5.92 -38.54
CA ILE A 15 -23.05 -6.92 -39.02
C ILE A 15 -24.36 -6.26 -39.46
N GLY A 16 -24.89 -5.31 -38.65
CA GLY A 16 -26.10 -4.56 -39.01
C GLY A 16 -25.94 -3.76 -40.31
N GLY A 17 -24.80 -3.11 -40.47
CA GLY A 17 -24.45 -2.41 -41.73
C GLY A 17 -24.39 -3.37 -42.93
N LEU A 18 -23.81 -4.56 -42.74
CA LEU A 18 -23.76 -5.62 -43.78
C LEU A 18 -25.14 -6.08 -44.20
N VAL A 19 -25.99 -6.39 -43.20
CA VAL A 19 -27.39 -6.86 -43.46
C VAL A 19 -28.16 -5.78 -44.22
N ALA A 20 -28.06 -4.51 -43.79
CA ALA A 20 -28.70 -3.39 -44.44
C ALA A 20 -28.23 -3.20 -45.92
N LEU A 21 -26.91 -3.27 -46.13
CA LEU A 21 -26.34 -3.13 -47.47
C LEU A 21 -26.74 -4.34 -48.39
N ASN A 22 -26.75 -5.55 -47.85
CA ASN A 22 -27.18 -6.74 -48.57
C ASN A 22 -28.68 -6.66 -48.92
N MET A 23 -29.54 -6.14 -48.04
CA MET A 23 -30.92 -5.88 -48.32
C MET A 23 -31.14 -4.86 -49.47
N VAL A 24 -30.39 -3.77 -49.46
CA VAL A 24 -30.43 -2.76 -50.54
C VAL A 24 -29.97 -3.38 -51.87
N PHE A 25 -28.92 -4.17 -51.82
CA PHE A 25 -28.39 -4.86 -53.01
C PHE A 25 -29.38 -5.92 -53.57
N GLN A 26 -30.02 -6.72 -52.70
CA GLN A 26 -31.07 -7.67 -53.09
C GLN A 26 -32.24 -6.95 -53.72
N LYS A 27 -32.74 -5.85 -53.11
CA LYS A 27 -33.87 -5.08 -53.64
C LYS A 27 -33.58 -4.48 -55.01
N ASN A 28 -32.33 -3.96 -55.21
CA ASN A 28 -31.92 -3.42 -56.49
C ASN A 28 -31.86 -4.52 -57.56
N ASN A 29 -31.41 -5.71 -57.20
CA ASN A 29 -31.32 -6.88 -58.07
C ASN A 29 -32.69 -7.49 -58.42
N GLU A 30 -33.65 -7.52 -57.48
CA GLU A 30 -35.05 -7.90 -57.71
C GLU A 30 -35.71 -6.92 -58.70
N ASN A 31 -35.45 -5.62 -58.54
CA ASN A 31 -35.95 -4.63 -59.50
C ASN A 31 -35.38 -4.83 -60.89
N SER A 32 -34.09 -5.18 -61.01
CA SER A 32 -33.48 -5.50 -62.32
C SER A 32 -34.06 -6.79 -62.96
N GLN A 33 -34.37 -7.80 -62.13
CA GLN A 33 -35.04 -8.99 -62.59
C GLN A 33 -36.51 -8.71 -63.08
N LYS A 34 -37.26 -7.91 -62.31
CA LYS A 34 -38.60 -7.50 -62.71
C LYS A 34 -38.64 -6.77 -64.04
N ILE A 35 -37.62 -5.90 -64.30
CA ILE A 35 -37.48 -5.22 -65.59
C ILE A 35 -37.24 -6.24 -66.69
N LEU A 36 -36.44 -7.30 -66.46
CA LEU A 36 -36.20 -8.41 -67.38
C LEU A 36 -37.46 -9.25 -67.63
N ASP A 37 -38.26 -9.50 -66.63
CA ASP A 37 -39.51 -10.27 -66.73
C ASP A 37 -40.63 -9.48 -67.42
N THR A 38 -40.64 -8.14 -67.30
CA THR A 38 -41.57 -7.26 -68.06
C THR A 38 -41.24 -7.15 -69.53
N MET A 39 -40.06 -7.55 -69.95
CA MET A 39 -39.72 -7.73 -71.37
C MET A 39 -40.22 -9.09 -71.93
N GLU A 40 -41.52 -9.37 -71.77
CA GLU A 40 -42.16 -10.57 -72.32
C GLU A 40 -42.39 -10.45 -73.83
N LEU A 41 -41.32 -10.18 -74.59
CA LEU A 41 -41.38 -10.19 -76.07
C LEU A 41 -41.77 -11.57 -76.61
N SER A 42 -41.40 -12.65 -75.87
CA SER A 42 -41.67 -14.01 -76.27
C SER A 42 -43.17 -14.42 -76.13
N ALA A 43 -43.87 -13.90 -75.13
CA ALA A 43 -45.31 -14.15 -74.93
C ALA A 43 -46.15 -13.40 -75.99
N GLN A 44 -45.77 -12.11 -76.21
CA GLN A 44 -46.48 -11.30 -77.18
C GLN A 44 -46.24 -11.79 -78.65
N MET A 45 -45.08 -12.31 -78.94
CA MET A 45 -44.80 -12.89 -80.28
C MET A 45 -45.47 -14.25 -80.54
N ARG A 46 -45.81 -15.03 -79.50
CA ARG A 46 -46.54 -16.30 -79.59
C ARG A 46 -48.04 -16.09 -79.92
N GLU A 47 -48.59 -14.97 -79.67
CA GLU A 47 -49.97 -14.58 -79.92
C GLU A 47 -50.18 -13.99 -81.30
N LEU A 48 -49.11 -13.73 -82.08
CA LEU A 48 -49.16 -13.19 -83.43
C LEU A 48 -49.36 -14.32 -84.45
N ASP A 49 -50.40 -14.20 -85.27
CA ASP A 49 -50.68 -15.12 -86.31
C ASP A 49 -49.85 -14.80 -87.57
N PHE A 50 -48.82 -15.60 -87.81
CA PHE A 50 -47.90 -15.40 -88.93
C PHE A 50 -48.42 -16.04 -90.20
N LYS A 51 -48.77 -15.24 -91.24
CA LYS A 51 -49.30 -15.71 -92.52
C LYS A 51 -48.22 -16.24 -93.47
N SER A 52 -46.93 -16.10 -93.18
CA SER A 52 -45.85 -16.58 -94.06
C SER A 52 -44.86 -17.44 -93.23
N GLU A 53 -44.45 -18.59 -93.83
CA GLU A 53 -43.44 -19.48 -93.25
C GLU A 53 -42.08 -18.81 -93.03
N LYS A 54 -41.76 -17.79 -93.76
CA LYS A 54 -40.55 -16.99 -93.70
C LYS A 54 -40.58 -16.05 -92.46
N ASP A 55 -41.73 -15.49 -92.17
CA ASP A 55 -41.92 -14.62 -91.02
C ASP A 55 -41.95 -15.43 -89.67
N LEU A 56 -42.48 -16.64 -89.73
CA LEU A 56 -42.48 -17.57 -88.56
C LEU A 56 -41.02 -17.96 -88.24
N ARG A 57 -40.18 -18.31 -89.22
CA ARG A 57 -38.75 -18.61 -88.90
C ARG A 57 -37.98 -17.42 -88.42
N ALA A 58 -38.24 -16.22 -88.88
CA ALA A 58 -37.64 -14.98 -88.43
C ALA A 58 -38.05 -14.71 -86.98
N ALA A 59 -39.30 -14.89 -86.62
CA ALA A 59 -39.82 -14.74 -85.26
C ALA A 59 -39.20 -15.77 -84.30
N GLU A 60 -39.10 -17.04 -84.69
CA GLU A 60 -38.42 -18.08 -83.91
C GLU A 60 -36.93 -17.75 -83.66
N ASN A 61 -36.22 -17.24 -84.63
CA ASN A 61 -34.79 -16.79 -84.45
C ASN A 61 -34.69 -15.61 -83.53
N ILE A 62 -35.58 -14.64 -83.57
CA ILE A 62 -35.61 -13.48 -82.65
C ILE A 62 -35.89 -13.95 -81.24
N MET A 63 -36.87 -14.84 -81.06
CA MET A 63 -37.22 -15.44 -79.71
C MET A 63 -35.99 -16.19 -79.17
N LYS A 64 -35.36 -17.05 -79.92
CA LYS A 64 -34.20 -17.83 -79.50
C LYS A 64 -33.02 -16.92 -79.14
N ASN A 65 -32.79 -15.83 -79.82
CA ASN A 65 -31.78 -14.86 -79.49
C ASN A 65 -32.13 -14.06 -78.23
N HIS A 66 -33.41 -13.72 -78.08
CA HIS A 66 -33.92 -13.03 -76.86
C HIS A 66 -33.77 -13.91 -75.66
N ASP A 67 -34.20 -15.18 -75.70
CA ASP A 67 -34.07 -16.13 -74.58
C ASP A 67 -32.60 -16.40 -74.25
N ALA A 68 -31.72 -16.49 -75.24
CA ALA A 68 -30.28 -16.61 -74.99
C ALA A 68 -29.70 -15.35 -74.35
N ALA A 69 -30.13 -14.16 -74.77
CA ALA A 69 -29.71 -12.89 -74.16
C ALA A 69 -30.21 -12.78 -72.67
N LYS A 70 -31.49 -13.16 -72.43
CA LYS A 70 -32.10 -13.21 -71.08
C LYS A 70 -31.33 -14.18 -70.16
N ALA A 71 -30.97 -15.36 -70.66
CA ALA A 71 -30.17 -16.34 -69.90
C ALA A 71 -28.76 -15.82 -69.58
N ARG A 72 -28.07 -15.19 -70.58
CA ARG A 72 -26.76 -14.59 -70.31
C ARG A 72 -26.82 -13.47 -69.30
N LEU A 73 -27.82 -12.61 -69.37
CA LEU A 73 -27.98 -11.47 -68.41
C LEU A 73 -28.30 -11.97 -67.02
N SER A 74 -29.17 -13.00 -66.86
CA SER A 74 -29.45 -13.59 -65.53
C SER A 74 -28.23 -14.25 -64.92
N MET A 75 -27.40 -14.94 -65.71
CA MET A 75 -26.11 -15.47 -65.25
C MET A 75 -25.12 -14.36 -64.82
N ALA A 76 -25.04 -13.30 -65.60
CA ALA A 76 -24.19 -12.16 -65.26
C ALA A 76 -24.61 -11.44 -63.96
N LEU A 77 -25.93 -11.28 -63.74
CA LEU A 77 -26.47 -10.71 -62.49
C LEU A 77 -26.24 -11.61 -61.28
N SER A 78 -26.40 -12.95 -61.44
CA SER A 78 -26.13 -13.89 -60.35
C SER A 78 -24.65 -13.95 -59.96
N SER A 79 -23.74 -13.95 -60.95
CA SER A 79 -22.29 -13.92 -60.67
C SER A 79 -21.88 -12.61 -60.02
N SER A 80 -22.42 -11.47 -60.47
CA SER A 80 -22.18 -10.16 -59.85
C SER A 80 -22.64 -10.13 -58.38
N ARG A 81 -23.73 -10.79 -58.04
CA ARG A 81 -24.25 -10.90 -56.67
C ARG A 81 -23.29 -11.64 -55.76
N ILE A 82 -22.76 -12.79 -56.21
CA ILE A 82 -21.82 -13.59 -55.45
C ILE A 82 -20.53 -12.80 -55.21
N VAL A 83 -19.97 -12.19 -56.25
CA VAL A 83 -18.73 -11.38 -56.18
C VAL A 83 -18.91 -10.22 -55.19
N SER A 84 -20.01 -9.47 -55.28
CA SER A 84 -20.28 -8.35 -54.37
C SER A 84 -20.40 -8.80 -52.92
N SER A 85 -21.07 -9.92 -52.66
CA SER A 85 -21.21 -10.48 -51.30
C SER A 85 -19.86 -10.92 -50.71
N VAL A 86 -18.99 -11.53 -51.53
CA VAL A 86 -17.65 -11.94 -51.12
C VAL A 86 -16.76 -10.72 -50.80
N VAL A 87 -16.76 -9.71 -51.70
CA VAL A 87 -16.01 -8.47 -51.47
C VAL A 87 -16.45 -7.77 -50.20
N LEU A 88 -17.74 -7.69 -49.95
CA LEU A 88 -18.29 -7.08 -48.76
C LEU A 88 -17.87 -7.83 -47.49
N LEU A 89 -17.94 -9.17 -47.50
CA LEU A 89 -17.46 -10.00 -46.38
C LEU A 89 -15.98 -9.75 -46.07
N LEU A 90 -15.14 -9.69 -47.13
CA LEU A 90 -13.70 -9.42 -46.98
C LEU A 90 -13.41 -8.03 -46.37
N ILE A 91 -14.15 -6.99 -46.78
CA ILE A 91 -14.02 -5.64 -46.19
C ILE A 91 -14.32 -5.65 -44.68
N ILE A 92 -15.36 -6.39 -44.27
CA ILE A 92 -15.73 -6.45 -42.87
C ILE A 92 -14.73 -7.24 -42.05
N LEU A 93 -14.28 -8.38 -42.57
CA LEU A 93 -13.22 -9.13 -41.86
C LEU A 93 -11.95 -8.29 -41.70
N LEU A 94 -11.56 -7.56 -42.73
CA LEU A 94 -10.39 -6.66 -42.67
C LEU A 94 -10.61 -5.51 -41.66
N SER A 95 -11.77 -4.84 -41.72
CA SER A 95 -12.09 -3.72 -40.79
C SER A 95 -12.15 -4.19 -39.37
N THR A 96 -12.75 -5.37 -39.11
CA THR A 96 -12.82 -5.98 -37.78
C THR A 96 -11.43 -6.33 -37.24
N GLY A 97 -10.57 -6.91 -38.10
CA GLY A 97 -9.18 -7.20 -37.76
C GLY A 97 -8.39 -5.95 -37.37
N ILE A 98 -8.49 -4.89 -38.17
CA ILE A 98 -7.84 -3.60 -37.87
C ILE A 98 -8.37 -3.04 -36.55
N PHE A 99 -9.68 -3.06 -36.33
CA PHE A 99 -10.30 -2.55 -35.12
C PHE A 99 -9.83 -3.30 -33.85
N ILE A 100 -9.73 -4.63 -33.90
CA ILE A 100 -9.22 -5.45 -32.81
C ILE A 100 -7.76 -5.07 -32.49
N VAL A 101 -6.91 -4.93 -33.51
CA VAL A 101 -5.50 -4.53 -33.33
C VAL A 101 -5.40 -3.15 -32.68
N VAL A 102 -6.19 -2.17 -33.12
CA VAL A 102 -6.21 -0.82 -32.54
C VAL A 102 -6.63 -0.85 -31.07
N ILE A 103 -7.72 -1.58 -30.75
CA ILE A 103 -8.18 -1.72 -29.35
C ILE A 103 -7.11 -2.37 -28.47
N LEU A 104 -6.46 -3.42 -28.93
CA LEU A 104 -5.41 -4.09 -28.16
C LEU A 104 -4.21 -3.16 -27.92
N ARG A 105 -3.82 -2.36 -28.92
CA ARG A 105 -2.73 -1.37 -28.79
C ARG A 105 -3.04 -0.24 -27.82
N ILE A 106 -4.28 0.20 -27.71
CA ILE A 106 -4.67 1.27 -26.79
C ILE A 106 -4.99 0.73 -25.39
N SER A 107 -5.71 -0.38 -25.30
CA SER A 107 -6.20 -0.90 -24.01
C SER A 107 -5.11 -1.46 -23.11
N LYS A 108 -4.04 -2.05 -23.66
CA LYS A 108 -2.94 -2.62 -22.86
C LYS A 108 -2.19 -1.53 -22.08
N PRO A 109 -1.70 -0.44 -22.72
CA PRO A 109 -1.03 0.66 -22.03
C PRO A 109 -1.90 1.34 -20.96
N LEU A 110 -3.21 1.52 -21.21
CA LEU A 110 -4.14 2.07 -20.23
C LEU A 110 -4.29 1.18 -19.00
N THR A 111 -4.25 -0.14 -19.18
CA THR A 111 -4.28 -1.08 -18.04
C THR A 111 -2.98 -1.01 -17.23
N GLU A 112 -1.83 -0.90 -17.91
CA GLU A 112 -0.53 -0.71 -17.26
C GLU A 112 -0.52 0.58 -16.44
N LEU A 113 -1.00 1.69 -17.00
CA LEU A 113 -1.10 2.99 -16.31
C LEU A 113 -2.04 2.91 -15.09
N LYS A 114 -3.21 2.26 -15.23
CA LYS A 114 -4.13 2.04 -14.11
C LYS A 114 -3.46 1.28 -12.98
N ASN A 115 -2.76 0.19 -13.29
CA ASN A 115 -2.08 -0.62 -12.28
C ASN A 115 -0.94 0.15 -11.61
N ALA A 116 -0.20 0.95 -12.37
CA ALA A 116 0.86 1.80 -11.85
C ALA A 116 0.30 2.89 -10.91
N THR A 117 -0.82 3.53 -11.28
CA THR A 117 -1.52 4.49 -10.42
C THR A 117 -2.01 3.85 -9.11
N GLU A 118 -2.48 2.61 -9.18
CA GLU A 118 -2.88 1.86 -7.98
C GLU A 118 -1.69 1.55 -7.05
N GLN A 119 -0.50 1.30 -7.62
CA GLN A 119 0.73 1.13 -6.83
C GLN A 119 1.12 2.44 -6.13
N ILE A 120 1.06 3.58 -6.83
CA ILE A 120 1.29 4.90 -6.23
C ILE A 120 0.31 5.15 -5.07
N ARG A 121 -0.97 4.82 -5.26
CA ARG A 121 -2.00 4.94 -4.20
C ARG A 121 -1.66 4.11 -2.95
N LYS A 122 -0.97 2.98 -3.12
CA LYS A 122 -0.48 2.13 -2.01
C LYS A 122 0.84 2.60 -1.41
N GLY A 123 1.37 3.74 -1.85
CA GLY A 123 2.62 4.30 -1.35
C GLY A 123 3.88 3.81 -2.05
N ASN A 124 3.76 3.01 -3.11
CA ASN A 124 4.91 2.61 -3.92
C ASN A 124 5.14 3.63 -5.04
N PHE A 125 6.04 4.58 -4.82
CA PHE A 125 6.35 5.66 -5.75
C PHE A 125 7.49 5.30 -6.73
N SER A 126 8.21 4.19 -6.52
CA SER A 126 9.31 3.75 -7.42
C SER A 126 8.80 3.03 -8.68
N VAL A 127 7.52 3.15 -9.00
CA VAL A 127 6.93 2.51 -10.18
C VAL A 127 7.37 3.23 -11.44
N HIS A 128 7.96 2.48 -12.38
CA HIS A 128 8.38 2.97 -13.67
C HIS A 128 7.67 2.24 -14.81
N LEU A 129 7.06 2.99 -15.72
CA LEU A 129 6.42 2.45 -16.92
C LEU A 129 7.40 2.51 -18.11
N PRO A 130 7.54 1.43 -18.88
CA PRO A 130 8.38 1.45 -20.08
C PRO A 130 7.79 2.42 -21.12
N GLU A 131 8.61 3.36 -21.61
CA GLU A 131 8.23 4.42 -22.53
C GLU A 131 8.18 3.90 -23.98
N ASN A 132 7.34 2.88 -24.22
CA ASN A 132 7.10 2.26 -25.52
C ASN A 132 5.66 2.52 -25.98
N GLY A 133 5.42 2.38 -27.29
CA GLY A 133 4.09 2.52 -27.87
C GLY A 133 3.96 3.66 -28.86
N ILE A 134 2.72 4.05 -29.17
CA ILE A 134 2.36 5.18 -30.05
C ILE A 134 2.76 6.49 -29.37
N SER A 135 3.10 7.52 -30.15
CA SER A 135 3.61 8.81 -29.66
C SER A 135 2.90 9.34 -28.40
N ASP A 136 1.57 9.46 -28.44
CA ASP A 136 0.76 9.99 -27.35
C ASP A 136 0.82 9.13 -26.08
N MET A 137 0.88 7.79 -26.23
CA MET A 137 1.03 6.87 -25.11
C MET A 137 2.43 6.91 -24.52
N LYS A 138 3.44 7.12 -25.33
CA LYS A 138 4.83 7.30 -24.88
C LYS A 138 4.95 8.58 -24.05
N GLU A 139 4.40 9.70 -24.52
CA GLU A 139 4.39 10.97 -23.81
C GLU A 139 3.62 10.89 -22.48
N LEU A 140 2.46 10.22 -22.49
CA LEU A 140 1.67 10.00 -21.25
C LEU A 140 2.42 9.16 -20.23
N LYS A 141 3.10 8.09 -20.66
CA LYS A 141 3.94 7.27 -19.77
C LYS A 141 5.15 8.03 -19.24
N ALA A 142 5.79 8.86 -20.07
CA ALA A 142 6.90 9.71 -19.65
C ALA A 142 6.44 10.74 -18.61
N SER A 143 5.30 11.40 -18.82
CA SER A 143 4.69 12.34 -17.86
C SER A 143 4.32 11.64 -16.54
N PHE A 144 3.79 10.43 -16.59
CA PHE A 144 3.53 9.61 -15.41
C PHE A 144 4.81 9.29 -14.64
N ASN A 145 5.88 8.87 -15.33
CA ASN A 145 7.16 8.55 -14.73
C ASN A 145 7.79 9.79 -14.05
N LEU A 146 7.66 10.96 -14.68
CA LEU A 146 8.13 12.22 -14.10
C LEU A 146 7.37 12.54 -12.82
N MET A 147 6.03 12.47 -12.83
CA MET A 147 5.18 12.68 -11.66
C MET A 147 5.54 11.68 -10.53
N SER A 148 5.76 10.39 -10.87
CA SER A 148 6.15 9.37 -9.89
C SER A 148 7.45 9.72 -9.19
N ARG A 149 8.49 10.15 -9.92
CA ARG A 149 9.78 10.60 -9.37
C ARG A 149 9.66 11.87 -8.51
N GLU A 150 8.83 12.81 -8.93
CA GLU A 150 8.57 14.02 -8.14
C GLU A 150 7.90 13.68 -6.81
N LEU A 151 6.90 12.79 -6.82
CA LEU A 151 6.24 12.31 -5.60
C LEU A 151 7.22 11.59 -4.67
N GLU A 152 8.09 10.71 -5.19
CA GLU A 152 9.14 10.03 -4.42
C GLU A 152 10.11 11.05 -3.80
N THR A 153 10.52 12.06 -4.56
CA THR A 153 11.39 13.13 -4.08
C THR A 153 10.74 13.96 -2.98
N ILE A 154 9.47 14.34 -3.16
CA ILE A 154 8.70 15.10 -2.16
C ILE A 154 8.54 14.28 -0.88
N GLN A 155 8.18 13.00 -1.00
CA GLN A 155 8.05 12.11 0.16
C GLN A 155 9.37 12.00 0.93
N THR A 156 10.48 11.80 0.21
CA THR A 156 11.81 11.73 0.83
C THR A 156 12.17 13.03 1.55
N ARG A 157 11.88 14.19 0.94
CA ARG A 157 12.10 15.50 1.57
C ARG A 157 11.22 15.70 2.80
N LEU A 158 9.97 15.29 2.76
CA LEU A 158 9.07 15.38 3.92
C LEU A 158 9.58 14.52 5.08
N LEU A 159 9.99 13.28 4.81
CA LEU A 159 10.58 12.40 5.82
C LEU A 159 11.86 12.97 6.43
N LEU A 160 12.72 13.61 5.62
CA LEU A 160 13.92 14.28 6.11
C LEU A 160 13.57 15.51 6.96
N ALA A 161 12.66 16.35 6.51
CA ALA A 161 12.21 17.53 7.25
C ALA A 161 11.55 17.15 8.59
N GLU A 162 10.74 16.10 8.60
CA GLU A 162 10.14 15.55 9.84
C GLU A 162 11.24 15.08 10.80
N LYS A 163 12.23 14.32 10.31
CA LYS A 163 13.39 13.90 11.12
C LYS A 163 14.18 15.09 11.67
N GLU A 164 14.42 16.11 10.85
CA GLU A 164 15.12 17.31 11.29
C GLU A 164 14.36 18.08 12.37
N MET A 165 13.02 18.19 12.23
CA MET A 165 12.17 18.84 13.22
C MET A 165 12.22 18.08 14.56
N ILE A 166 12.01 16.76 14.52
CA ILE A 166 12.13 15.89 15.69
C ILE A 166 13.51 16.04 16.32
N TRP A 167 14.58 16.01 15.51
CA TRP A 167 15.95 16.15 15.99
C TRP A 167 16.23 17.50 16.65
N LYS A 168 15.68 18.58 16.10
CA LYS A 168 15.80 19.95 16.67
C LYS A 168 15.14 20.04 18.05
N ASP A 169 13.92 19.50 18.17
CA ASP A 169 13.19 19.49 19.44
C ASP A 169 13.89 18.61 20.47
N LEU A 170 14.35 17.41 20.07
CA LEU A 170 15.14 16.51 20.90
C LEU A 170 16.43 17.18 21.40
N SER A 171 17.16 17.87 20.53
CA SER A 171 18.41 18.54 20.89
C SER A 171 18.20 19.66 21.92
N ARG A 172 17.10 20.41 21.77
CA ARG A 172 16.76 21.48 22.73
C ARG A 172 16.44 20.90 24.12
N ILE A 173 15.65 19.82 24.17
CA ILE A 173 15.28 19.17 25.43
C ILE A 173 16.53 18.51 26.04
N LEU A 174 17.34 17.81 25.24
CA LEU A 174 18.58 17.19 25.70
C LEU A 174 19.53 18.21 26.33
N ALA A 175 19.70 19.39 25.71
CA ALA A 175 20.52 20.45 26.28
C ALA A 175 20.00 20.90 27.67
N HIS A 176 18.68 20.95 27.84
CA HIS A 176 18.06 21.26 29.13
C HIS A 176 18.28 20.15 30.17
N GLU A 177 18.08 18.89 29.76
CA GLU A 177 18.24 17.72 30.63
C GLU A 177 19.73 17.45 31.00
N ILE A 178 20.68 17.85 30.18
CA ILE A 178 22.11 17.83 30.52
C ILE A 178 22.44 18.95 31.53
N LYS A 179 21.83 20.13 31.36
CA LYS A 179 22.08 21.28 32.28
C LYS A 179 21.60 20.97 33.69
N ASN A 180 20.54 20.19 33.86
CA ASN A 180 19.97 19.86 35.15
C ASN A 180 20.97 19.17 36.10
N PRO A 181 21.63 18.06 35.74
CA PRO A 181 22.67 17.43 36.57
C PRO A 181 23.98 18.20 36.65
N LEU A 182 24.30 19.00 35.64
CA LEU A 182 25.53 19.82 35.68
C LEU A 182 25.46 20.95 36.71
N THR A 183 24.28 21.51 36.97
CA THR A 183 24.10 22.58 37.95
C THR A 183 24.45 22.15 39.39
N PRO A 184 23.93 21.01 39.94
CA PRO A 184 24.36 20.50 41.22
C PRO A 184 25.86 20.19 41.31
N ILE A 185 26.45 19.58 40.25
CA ILE A 185 27.88 19.31 40.22
C ILE A 185 28.68 20.61 40.35
N GLN A 186 28.29 21.64 39.59
CA GLN A 186 28.96 22.94 39.64
C GLN A 186 28.84 23.61 41.03
N LEU A 187 27.64 23.58 41.62
CA LEU A 187 27.40 24.14 42.95
C LEU A 187 28.22 23.42 44.04
N VAL A 188 28.31 22.10 43.97
CA VAL A 188 29.12 21.30 44.89
C VAL A 188 30.59 21.61 44.72
N ALA A 189 31.08 21.72 43.50
CA ALA A 189 32.49 22.09 43.20
C ALA A 189 32.80 23.47 43.75
N GLN A 190 31.95 24.49 43.55
CA GLN A 190 32.11 25.83 44.11
C GLN A 190 32.11 25.82 45.63
N ARG A 191 31.19 25.06 46.26
CA ARG A 191 31.14 24.93 47.74
C ARG A 191 32.44 24.33 48.30
N LEU A 192 33.01 23.33 47.63
CA LEU A 192 34.27 22.74 48.00
C LEU A 192 35.44 23.78 47.88
N GLU A 193 35.45 24.53 46.79
CA GLU A 193 36.47 25.57 46.56
C GLU A 193 36.40 26.68 47.62
N GLU A 194 35.23 27.23 47.91
CA GLU A 194 35.00 28.23 48.95
C GLU A 194 35.42 27.72 50.34
N ARG A 195 35.13 26.43 50.65
CA ARG A 195 35.55 25.82 51.91
C ARG A 195 37.04 25.60 52.02
N MET A 196 37.67 25.23 50.90
CA MET A 196 39.15 25.11 50.87
C MET A 196 39.87 26.43 51.19
N GLU A 197 39.30 27.54 50.70
CA GLU A 197 39.85 28.88 50.96
C GLU A 197 39.56 29.40 52.38
N SER A 198 38.29 29.20 52.87
CA SER A 198 37.86 29.78 54.14
C SER A 198 38.22 28.95 55.40
N ASP A 199 38.07 27.64 55.34
CA ASP A 199 38.32 26.71 56.46
C ASP A 199 38.70 25.29 55.93
N PRO A 200 39.97 25.07 55.56
CA PRO A 200 40.42 23.80 54.97
C PRO A 200 40.19 22.56 55.84
N LYS A 201 40.11 22.74 57.17
CA LYS A 201 39.87 21.60 58.07
C LYS A 201 38.45 21.03 57.97
N LYS A 202 37.50 21.87 57.59
CA LYS A 202 36.09 21.44 57.45
C LYS A 202 35.77 20.88 56.05
N VAL A 203 36.70 20.86 55.13
CA VAL A 203 36.52 20.23 53.82
C VAL A 203 36.27 18.74 53.93
N CYS A 204 36.99 18.07 54.87
CA CYS A 204 36.81 16.64 55.13
C CYS A 204 35.38 16.28 55.56
N ASP A 205 34.67 17.20 56.24
CA ASP A 205 33.30 16.95 56.71
C ASP A 205 32.27 16.94 55.57
N ILE A 206 32.48 17.77 54.54
CA ILE A 206 31.57 17.88 53.40
C ILE A 206 31.97 17.03 52.19
N LEU A 207 33.20 16.51 52.19
CA LEU A 207 33.74 15.78 51.04
C LEU A 207 32.97 14.51 50.68
N PRO A 208 32.55 13.63 51.65
CA PRO A 208 31.78 12.43 51.35
C PRO A 208 30.45 12.73 50.68
N GLU A 209 29.70 13.72 51.21
CA GLU A 209 28.43 14.17 50.63
C GLU A 209 28.63 14.74 49.22
N SER A 210 29.63 15.55 49.03
CA SER A 210 30.00 16.17 47.78
C SER A 210 30.32 15.13 46.71
N ILE A 211 31.13 14.11 47.04
CA ILE A 211 31.48 13.01 46.15
C ILE A 211 30.18 12.20 45.82
N SER A 212 29.32 11.93 46.79
CA SER A 212 28.08 11.21 46.56
C SER A 212 27.18 11.93 45.56
N ILE A 213 26.97 13.25 45.71
CA ILE A 213 26.16 14.06 44.79
C ILE A 213 26.79 14.05 43.41
N ILE A 214 28.10 14.32 43.27
CA ILE A 214 28.79 14.33 41.97
C ILE A 214 28.66 12.95 41.29
N SER A 215 28.91 11.87 41.99
CA SER A 215 28.82 10.49 41.47
C SER A 215 27.40 10.16 40.98
N GLN A 216 26.39 10.60 41.75
CA GLN A 216 25.01 10.38 41.38
C GLN A 216 24.60 11.15 40.12
N GLU A 217 25.04 12.41 39.97
CA GLU A 217 24.71 13.22 38.82
C GLU A 217 25.47 12.76 37.56
N ILE A 218 26.71 12.24 37.70
CA ILE A 218 27.42 11.58 36.60
C ILE A 218 26.69 10.34 36.13
N GLU A 219 26.15 9.52 37.03
CA GLU A 219 25.36 8.34 36.68
C GLU A 219 24.06 8.73 35.97
N ASN A 220 23.38 9.80 36.42
CA ASN A 220 22.20 10.35 35.73
C ASN A 220 22.54 10.77 34.30
N LEU A 221 23.68 11.46 34.07
CA LEU A 221 24.17 11.83 32.75
C LEU A 221 24.50 10.61 31.88
N ARG A 222 25.09 9.55 32.44
CA ARG A 222 25.39 8.32 31.73
C ARG A 222 24.11 7.64 31.25
N LEU A 223 23.09 7.52 32.10
CA LEU A 223 21.79 6.96 31.76
C LEU A 223 21.08 7.78 30.69
N LEU A 224 21.08 9.10 30.82
CA LEU A 224 20.51 10.01 29.83
C LEU A 224 21.16 9.83 28.45
N ALA A 225 22.49 9.77 28.38
CA ALA A 225 23.23 9.56 27.15
C ALA A 225 22.92 8.18 26.52
N GLN A 226 22.78 7.13 27.34
CA GLN A 226 22.44 5.79 26.91
C GLN A 226 21.02 5.74 26.31
N ASP A 227 20.04 6.29 27.02
CA ASP A 227 18.64 6.32 26.58
C ASP A 227 18.48 7.13 25.30
N PHE A 228 19.17 8.27 25.19
CA PHE A 228 19.19 9.06 23.98
C PHE A 228 19.80 8.28 22.81
N SER A 229 20.94 7.60 23.02
CA SER A 229 21.59 6.77 22.01
C SER A 229 20.65 5.64 21.54
N ASN A 230 19.97 4.96 22.45
CA ASN A 230 19.01 3.90 22.14
C ASN A 230 17.82 4.44 21.35
N TYR A 231 17.26 5.58 21.74
CA TYR A 231 16.15 6.24 21.07
C TYR A 231 16.53 6.70 19.66
N ALA A 232 17.75 7.26 19.47
CA ALA A 232 18.25 7.76 18.20
C ALA A 232 18.55 6.64 17.19
N LYS A 233 19.03 5.47 17.67
CA LYS A 233 19.54 4.37 16.85
C LYS A 233 18.48 3.33 16.42
N VAL A 234 17.20 3.56 16.65
CA VAL A 234 16.18 2.59 16.21
C VAL A 234 16.31 2.35 14.70
N SER A 235 16.82 1.17 14.36
CA SER A 235 17.02 0.70 12.99
C SER A 235 15.73 0.09 12.42
N GLN A 236 15.75 -0.25 11.12
CA GLN A 236 14.71 -1.12 10.57
C GLN A 236 14.78 -2.48 11.26
N PRO A 237 13.63 -3.06 11.66
CA PRO A 237 13.61 -4.32 12.40
C PRO A 237 14.08 -5.50 11.53
N ALA A 238 14.99 -6.30 12.07
CA ALA A 238 15.36 -7.60 11.53
C ALA A 238 14.45 -8.67 12.15
N LYS A 239 13.24 -8.85 11.57
CA LYS A 239 12.24 -9.75 12.12
C LYS A 239 12.63 -11.20 11.95
N GLU A 240 12.52 -11.98 13.01
CA GLU A 240 12.71 -13.42 13.06
C GLU A 240 11.57 -14.10 13.85
N GLU A 241 11.42 -15.41 13.74
CA GLU A 241 10.44 -16.15 14.54
C GLU A 241 10.94 -16.27 15.97
N LEU A 242 10.11 -15.81 16.92
CA LEU A 242 10.44 -15.79 18.34
C LEU A 242 9.38 -16.54 19.15
N LEU A 243 9.82 -17.17 20.24
CA LEU A 243 9.00 -17.71 21.30
C LEU A 243 8.93 -16.68 22.46
N PRO A 244 7.89 -15.87 22.55
CA PRO A 244 7.82 -14.78 23.54
C PRO A 244 7.84 -15.29 24.98
N ALA A 245 7.26 -16.46 25.27
CA ALA A 245 7.28 -17.07 26.61
C ALA A 245 8.72 -17.28 27.09
N THR A 246 9.57 -17.89 26.29
CA THR A 246 10.97 -18.16 26.62
C THR A 246 11.76 -16.86 26.87
N LEU A 247 11.56 -15.86 26.00
CA LEU A 247 12.25 -14.59 26.12
C LEU A 247 11.80 -13.80 27.36
N ILE A 248 10.51 -13.83 27.69
CA ILE A 248 9.99 -13.19 28.92
C ILE A 248 10.59 -13.87 30.15
N GLN A 249 10.64 -15.20 30.20
CA GLN A 249 11.26 -15.94 31.29
C GLN A 249 12.74 -15.58 31.46
N GLU A 250 13.48 -15.47 30.35
CA GLU A 250 14.89 -15.05 30.34
C GLU A 250 15.08 -13.65 30.92
N ILE A 251 14.27 -12.68 30.47
CA ILE A 251 14.29 -11.31 30.98
C ILE A 251 13.98 -11.26 32.47
N VAL A 252 12.90 -11.90 32.90
CA VAL A 252 12.41 -11.84 34.27
C VAL A 252 13.39 -12.48 35.25
N LYS A 253 14.15 -13.51 34.84
CA LYS A 253 15.14 -14.17 35.66
C LYS A 253 16.16 -13.23 36.29
N SER A 254 16.53 -12.14 35.62
CA SER A 254 17.45 -11.14 36.14
C SER A 254 16.84 -10.22 37.22
N TYR A 255 15.49 -10.13 37.30
CA TYR A 255 14.75 -9.29 38.22
C TYR A 255 14.14 -10.08 39.38
N SER A 256 13.86 -11.38 39.20
CA SER A 256 13.13 -12.22 40.18
C SER A 256 13.86 -12.43 41.51
N GLN A 257 15.14 -12.09 41.64
CA GLN A 257 15.87 -12.11 42.90
C GLN A 257 15.46 -10.99 43.84
N ASN A 258 15.01 -9.84 43.33
CA ASN A 258 14.77 -8.63 44.08
C ASN A 258 13.29 -8.18 44.03
N TYR A 259 12.46 -8.76 43.14
CA TYR A 259 11.08 -8.31 42.89
C TYR A 259 10.12 -9.49 42.79
N HIS A 260 8.89 -9.31 43.24
CA HIS A 260 7.81 -10.31 43.14
C HIS A 260 7.12 -10.24 41.78
N ILE A 261 7.57 -11.07 40.83
CA ILE A 261 7.04 -11.11 39.44
C ILE A 261 6.30 -12.44 39.25
N ASN A 262 5.00 -12.37 38.99
CA ASN A 262 4.14 -13.53 38.72
C ASN A 262 3.98 -13.70 37.20
N LEU A 263 4.28 -14.89 36.69
CA LEU A 263 4.22 -15.25 35.29
C LEU A 263 3.02 -16.16 35.01
N ASP A 264 2.20 -15.80 34.03
CA ASP A 264 1.10 -16.58 33.48
C ASP A 264 1.26 -16.59 31.96
N LEU A 265 2.04 -17.54 31.45
CA LEU A 265 2.53 -17.56 30.07
C LEU A 265 1.97 -18.78 29.34
N ALA A 266 1.34 -18.58 28.19
CA ALA A 266 1.00 -19.63 27.26
C ALA A 266 2.23 -19.99 26.39
N ASP A 267 2.57 -21.28 26.34
CA ASP A 267 3.87 -21.74 25.80
C ASP A 267 3.93 -21.88 24.26
N ASP A 268 2.81 -22.08 23.58
CA ASP A 268 2.78 -22.50 22.15
C ASP A 268 2.52 -21.34 21.17
N MET A 269 3.12 -20.17 21.41
CA MET A 269 2.89 -19.01 20.54
C MET A 269 4.16 -18.52 19.90
N ASN A 270 4.15 -18.40 18.55
CA ASN A 270 5.21 -17.80 17.78
C ASN A 270 4.81 -16.42 17.29
N ILE A 271 5.77 -15.49 17.29
CA ILE A 271 5.63 -14.16 16.71
C ILE A 271 6.76 -13.88 15.72
N LEU A 272 6.48 -13.06 14.70
CA LEU A 272 7.49 -12.54 13.78
C LEU A 272 7.91 -11.14 14.23
N PHE A 273 9.06 -11.04 14.93
CA PHE A 273 9.48 -9.80 15.58
C PHE A 273 11.00 -9.67 15.63
N ASP A 274 11.52 -8.45 15.79
CA ASP A 274 12.95 -8.25 16.05
C ASP A 274 13.27 -8.58 17.51
N LYS A 275 14.21 -9.50 17.74
CA LYS A 275 14.58 -9.98 19.08
C LYS A 275 15.11 -8.86 20.00
N THR A 276 15.94 -7.97 19.47
CA THR A 276 16.50 -6.86 20.24
C THR A 276 15.43 -5.86 20.62
N HIS A 277 14.53 -5.53 19.68
CA HIS A 277 13.39 -4.65 19.95
C HIS A 277 12.43 -5.25 20.98
N PHE A 278 12.15 -6.56 20.89
CA PHE A 278 11.32 -7.27 21.86
C PHE A 278 11.92 -7.16 23.27
N TYR A 279 13.21 -7.44 23.39
CA TYR A 279 13.93 -7.34 24.66
C TYR A 279 13.85 -5.93 25.24
N GLN A 280 14.08 -4.90 24.43
CA GLN A 280 14.00 -3.50 24.85
C GLN A 280 12.58 -3.08 25.27
N ILE A 281 11.55 -3.52 24.55
CA ILE A 281 10.14 -3.22 24.88
C ILE A 281 9.80 -3.81 26.24
N ILE A 282 10.01 -5.12 26.44
CA ILE A 282 9.66 -5.79 27.69
C ILE A 282 10.45 -5.23 28.87
N THR A 283 11.76 -5.02 28.71
CA THR A 283 12.62 -4.46 29.77
C THR A 283 12.18 -3.05 30.17
N ASN A 284 11.87 -2.17 29.21
CA ASN A 284 11.41 -0.81 29.53
C ASN A 284 10.07 -0.79 30.25
N ILE A 285 9.12 -1.62 29.84
CA ILE A 285 7.80 -1.71 30.50
C ILE A 285 7.97 -2.31 31.90
N LEU A 286 8.76 -3.38 32.03
CA LEU A 286 9.02 -4.05 33.31
C LEU A 286 9.72 -3.10 34.30
N GLN A 287 10.75 -2.36 33.85
CA GLN A 287 11.44 -1.37 34.68
C GLN A 287 10.48 -0.28 35.15
N ASN A 288 9.57 0.18 34.28
CA ASN A 288 8.56 1.16 34.68
C ASN A 288 7.58 0.61 35.73
N ALA A 289 7.19 -0.66 35.61
CA ALA A 289 6.35 -1.34 36.59
C ALA A 289 7.05 -1.48 37.95
N ILE A 290 8.33 -1.87 37.96
CA ILE A 290 9.17 -1.94 39.15
C ILE A 290 9.29 -0.58 39.84
N ASP A 291 9.63 0.46 39.08
CA ASP A 291 9.76 1.82 39.60
C ASP A 291 8.46 2.39 40.18
N ALA A 292 7.31 1.97 39.65
CA ALA A 292 5.99 2.40 40.11
C ALA A 292 5.52 1.66 41.38
N SER A 293 5.85 0.37 41.50
CA SER A 293 5.39 -0.51 42.59
C SER A 293 6.30 -0.51 43.82
N GLY A 294 7.58 -0.14 43.65
CA GLY A 294 8.60 -0.24 44.69
C GLY A 294 9.02 -1.70 44.96
N GLU A 295 9.77 -1.90 46.08
CA GLU A 295 10.40 -3.20 46.38
C GLU A 295 9.39 -4.29 46.81
N GLU A 296 8.25 -3.92 47.42
CA GLU A 296 7.22 -4.85 47.91
C GLU A 296 6.05 -5.04 46.92
N GLY A 297 6.02 -4.31 45.81
CA GLY A 297 4.93 -4.34 44.83
C GLY A 297 4.91 -5.63 44.00
N GLN A 298 3.72 -6.10 43.68
CA GLN A 298 3.53 -7.26 42.82
C GLN A 298 3.43 -6.82 41.36
N ILE A 299 4.13 -7.55 40.49
CA ILE A 299 4.05 -7.37 39.05
C ILE A 299 3.53 -8.67 38.42
N LYS A 300 2.54 -8.57 37.55
CA LYS A 300 1.98 -9.73 36.84
C LYS A 300 2.20 -9.60 35.35
N ILE A 301 2.81 -10.62 34.76
CA ILE A 301 3.02 -10.71 33.31
C ILE A 301 2.15 -11.85 32.78
N ARG A 302 1.28 -11.54 31.79
CA ARG A 302 0.44 -12.53 31.12
C ARG A 302 0.76 -12.54 29.63
N LEU A 303 0.84 -13.74 29.06
CA LEU A 303 0.97 -14.01 27.63
C LEU A 303 -0.18 -14.93 27.21
N TYR A 304 -1.01 -14.48 26.27
CA TYR A 304 -2.14 -15.27 25.78
C TYR A 304 -2.46 -14.92 24.31
N GLY A 305 -3.16 -15.84 23.63
CA GLY A 305 -3.67 -15.63 22.28
C GLY A 305 -5.08 -15.06 22.28
N GLU A 306 -5.32 -14.09 21.44
CA GLU A 306 -6.66 -13.56 21.17
C GLU A 306 -6.90 -13.48 19.66
N ARG A 307 -7.72 -14.40 19.12
CA ARG A 307 -7.94 -14.54 17.65
C ARG A 307 -6.64 -14.79 16.91
N SER A 308 -6.21 -13.84 16.07
CA SER A 308 -4.95 -13.87 15.30
C SER A 308 -3.83 -13.05 15.95
N TYR A 309 -3.99 -12.63 17.21
CA TYR A 309 -3.02 -11.80 17.90
C TYR A 309 -2.43 -12.53 19.10
N VAL A 310 -1.15 -12.28 19.35
CA VAL A 310 -0.45 -12.61 20.59
C VAL A 310 -0.46 -11.37 21.46
N VAL A 311 -0.95 -11.50 22.68
CA VAL A 311 -1.13 -10.41 23.63
C VAL A 311 -0.24 -10.63 24.84
N ILE A 312 0.59 -9.64 25.17
CA ILE A 312 1.42 -9.61 26.36
C ILE A 312 0.95 -8.46 27.23
N SER A 313 0.53 -8.74 28.46
CA SER A 313 0.15 -7.71 29.43
C SER A 313 1.09 -7.71 30.62
N ILE A 314 1.58 -6.54 30.99
CA ILE A 314 2.39 -6.29 32.19
C ILE A 314 1.58 -5.37 33.07
N GLU A 315 1.23 -5.86 34.26
CA GLU A 315 0.38 -5.21 35.25
C GLU A 315 1.17 -4.94 36.51
N ASP A 316 1.11 -3.73 37.01
CA ASP A 316 1.70 -3.27 38.28
C ASP A 316 0.63 -2.76 39.24
N GLU A 317 0.92 -2.84 40.54
CA GLU A 317 0.09 -2.30 41.62
C GLU A 317 0.64 -0.95 42.15
N GLY A 318 1.34 -0.20 41.27
CA GLY A 318 2.00 1.04 41.64
C GLY A 318 1.08 2.24 41.77
N MET A 319 1.68 3.44 41.77
CA MET A 319 0.95 4.71 41.97
C MET A 319 -0.02 5.05 40.83
N GLY A 320 0.02 4.31 39.71
CA GLY A 320 -0.80 4.54 38.52
C GLY A 320 -0.54 5.87 37.84
N ILE A 321 -1.34 6.15 36.80
CA ILE A 321 -1.19 7.29 35.90
C ILE A 321 -2.49 8.09 35.85
N HIS A 322 -2.41 9.42 35.99
CA HIS A 322 -3.57 10.29 35.85
C HIS A 322 -4.12 10.31 34.43
N ASN A 323 -5.45 10.35 34.26
CA ASN A 323 -6.10 10.36 32.94
C ASN A 323 -5.58 11.47 31.98
N LYS A 324 -5.26 12.64 32.55
CA LYS A 324 -4.70 13.76 31.76
C LYS A 324 -3.32 13.48 31.15
N ASP A 325 -2.59 12.53 31.72
CA ASP A 325 -1.23 12.18 31.30
C ASP A 325 -1.21 10.98 30.37
N LEU A 326 -2.24 10.13 30.35
CA LEU A 326 -2.31 8.91 29.53
C LEU A 326 -2.07 9.16 28.04
N ALA A 327 -2.51 10.30 27.52
CA ALA A 327 -2.28 10.66 26.13
C ALA A 327 -0.82 11.02 25.84
N ARG A 328 -0.05 11.41 26.87
CA ARG A 328 1.30 11.99 26.74
C ARG A 328 2.41 11.07 27.20
N ILE A 329 2.13 9.95 27.86
CA ILE A 329 3.17 9.06 28.42
C ILE A 329 4.11 8.47 27.36
N PHE A 330 3.70 8.46 26.08
CA PHE A 330 4.52 8.02 24.96
C PHE A 330 5.24 9.17 24.24
N GLU A 331 5.02 10.43 24.67
CA GLU A 331 5.78 11.57 24.16
C GLU A 331 7.20 11.53 24.71
N PRO A 332 8.24 11.78 23.87
CA PRO A 332 9.62 11.84 24.33
C PRO A 332 9.79 12.86 25.46
N TYR A 333 10.60 12.52 26.47
CA TYR A 333 10.91 13.33 27.66
C TYR A 333 9.73 13.64 28.59
N PHE A 334 8.58 13.03 28.38
CA PHE A 334 7.49 13.11 29.32
C PHE A 334 7.76 12.16 30.49
N SER A 335 8.04 12.72 31.68
CA SER A 335 8.23 11.97 32.94
C SER A 335 7.67 12.76 34.09
N ARG A 336 7.09 12.07 35.06
CA ARG A 336 6.75 12.61 36.42
C ARG A 336 7.69 12.10 37.48
N LYS A 337 8.60 11.20 37.12
CA LYS A 337 9.62 10.70 38.04
C LYS A 337 10.73 11.73 38.18
N SER A 338 11.21 11.94 39.39
CA SER A 338 12.37 12.83 39.67
C SER A 338 13.68 12.32 39.05
N LYS A 339 13.75 11.02 38.72
CA LYS A 339 14.92 10.34 38.18
C LYS A 339 14.58 9.55 36.90
N GLY A 340 13.87 10.13 35.97
CA GLY A 340 13.51 9.42 34.75
C GLY A 340 13.71 10.31 33.52
N THR A 341 14.39 9.79 32.49
CA THR A 341 14.67 10.51 31.23
C THR A 341 13.41 10.79 30.38
N GLY A 342 12.28 10.07 30.66
CA GLY A 342 11.05 10.14 29.87
C GLY A 342 11.20 9.59 28.46
N LEU A 343 12.29 8.87 28.15
CA LEU A 343 12.54 8.28 26.82
C LEU A 343 12.10 6.81 26.74
N GLY A 344 11.98 6.10 27.85
CA GLY A 344 11.70 4.66 27.85
C GLY A 344 10.38 4.28 27.18
N LEU A 345 9.25 4.91 27.53
CA LEU A 345 7.95 4.64 26.90
C LEU A 345 7.87 5.18 25.48
N ALA A 346 8.52 6.31 25.18
CA ALA A 346 8.64 6.82 23.81
C ALA A 346 9.41 5.83 22.91
N LEU A 347 10.48 5.22 23.44
CA LEU A 347 11.22 4.15 22.77
C LEU A 347 10.32 2.92 22.54
N VAL A 348 9.58 2.48 23.56
CA VAL A 348 8.61 1.37 23.44
C VAL A 348 7.63 1.62 22.29
N LYS A 349 7.02 2.80 22.24
CA LYS A 349 6.10 3.17 21.14
C LYS A 349 6.78 3.11 19.79
N LYS A 350 7.97 3.67 19.65
CA LYS A 350 8.74 3.69 18.40
C LYS A 350 9.12 2.29 17.92
N LEU A 351 9.52 1.40 18.85
CA LEU A 351 9.87 0.01 18.55
C LEU A 351 8.64 -0.82 18.16
N CYS A 352 7.49 -0.60 18.83
CA CYS A 352 6.22 -1.21 18.48
C CYS A 352 5.80 -0.81 17.06
N ASP A 353 5.81 0.48 16.75
CA ASP A 353 5.44 1.00 15.42
C ASP A 353 6.36 0.44 14.31
N ALA A 354 7.67 0.35 14.57
CA ALA A 354 8.62 -0.23 13.62
C ALA A 354 8.34 -1.71 13.33
N ASN A 355 7.85 -2.48 14.32
CA ASN A 355 7.53 -3.90 14.16
C ASN A 355 6.08 -4.16 13.72
N GLY A 356 5.22 -3.13 13.63
CA GLY A 356 3.79 -3.29 13.32
C GLY A 356 2.96 -3.77 14.51
N ALA A 357 3.47 -3.61 15.75
CA ALA A 357 2.77 -3.95 16.97
C ALA A 357 2.03 -2.75 17.55
N VAL A 358 1.04 -3.02 18.42
CA VAL A 358 0.26 -1.99 19.08
C VAL A 358 0.51 -2.05 20.58
N ILE A 359 0.87 -0.92 21.21
CA ILE A 359 0.96 -0.77 22.66
C ILE A 359 -0.24 0.01 23.19
N ARG A 360 -0.87 -0.51 24.24
CA ARG A 360 -1.99 0.13 24.94
C ARG A 360 -1.69 0.21 26.43
N VAL A 361 -2.31 1.18 27.10
CA VAL A 361 -2.21 1.36 28.54
C VAL A 361 -3.60 1.54 29.14
N LYS A 362 -3.82 0.92 30.29
CA LYS A 362 -4.95 1.19 31.20
C LYS A 362 -4.36 1.46 32.56
N SER A 363 -4.74 2.56 33.20
CA SER A 363 -4.24 2.91 34.51
C SER A 363 -5.23 3.81 35.23
N LYS A 364 -5.21 3.73 36.58
CA LYS A 364 -5.91 4.64 37.48
C LYS A 364 -4.99 5.05 38.61
N PRO A 365 -5.06 6.29 39.07
CA PRO A 365 -4.27 6.75 40.21
C PRO A 365 -4.47 5.85 41.43
N ASN A 366 -3.36 5.39 42.02
CA ASN A 366 -3.29 4.50 43.20
C ASN A 366 -3.91 3.09 43.00
N GLU A 367 -4.23 2.70 41.75
CA GLU A 367 -4.71 1.34 41.42
C GLU A 367 -3.73 0.60 40.50
N GLY A 368 -2.59 1.24 40.14
CA GLY A 368 -1.59 0.66 39.25
C GLY A 368 -1.84 0.90 37.77
N SER A 369 -1.05 0.21 36.95
CA SER A 369 -1.13 0.32 35.50
C SER A 369 -1.04 -1.05 34.82
N THR A 370 -1.67 -1.19 33.64
CA THR A 370 -1.56 -2.36 32.76
C THR A 370 -1.13 -1.91 31.40
N PHE A 371 0.07 -2.28 31.00
CA PHE A 371 0.58 -2.11 29.64
C PHE A 371 0.31 -3.37 28.83
N THR A 372 -0.30 -3.23 27.66
CA THR A 372 -0.69 -4.34 26.80
C THR A 372 -0.03 -4.19 25.43
N LEU A 373 0.85 -5.11 25.09
CA LEU A 373 1.49 -5.25 23.79
C LEU A 373 0.71 -6.25 22.95
N ILE A 374 0.28 -5.85 21.75
CA ILE A 374 -0.53 -6.65 20.83
C ILE A 374 0.29 -6.83 19.55
N ILE A 375 0.59 -8.07 19.21
CA ILE A 375 1.42 -8.47 18.06
C ILE A 375 0.59 -9.38 17.18
N GLU A 376 0.68 -9.24 15.85
CA GLU A 376 0.05 -10.18 14.92
C GLU A 376 0.71 -11.56 15.06
N GLY A 377 -0.10 -12.58 15.40
CA GLY A 377 0.38 -13.93 15.59
C GLY A 377 0.69 -14.59 14.25
N ASN A 378 1.76 -15.38 14.20
CA ASN A 378 2.10 -16.21 13.05
C ASN A 378 1.30 -17.51 13.15
N ASN A 379 -0.04 -17.44 12.94
CA ASN A 379 -0.86 -18.66 12.87
C ASN A 379 -0.62 -19.32 11.51
N GLN A 380 0.23 -20.35 11.50
CA GLN A 380 0.14 -21.40 10.49
C GLN A 380 -0.93 -22.42 10.87
#